data_abbbb50a7ce901e2b143efdc11d94903
#
_entry.id   abbbb50a7ce901e2b143efdc11d94903
#
_cell.length_a   1.000
_cell.length_b   1.000
_cell.length_c   1.000
_cell.angle_alpha   90.00
_cell.angle_beta   90.00
_cell.angle_gamma   90.00
#
_symmetry.space_group_name_H-M   'P 1'
#
loop_
_entity.id
_entity.type
_entity.pdbx_description
1 polymer ?
#
loop_
_entity_poly.entity_id
_entity_poly.type
_entity_poly.pdbx_seq_one_letter_code
_entity_poly.pdbx_strand_id
1 'polypeptide(L)'
;MASRMKVRYVAEIAPALNKKFGYKSVMQIPKLDKVIVNVGCGESKNNAKEIEAICKDIATITGQKPITCKARKSVANFKVREGETVGVKVTLRGDKMYEFLDRLFSVALPRVRDFRGINPNSFDGRGNYAFGLKEQLIFPEIEYDKVDKIRGMDICICTTASTDEEAKELLTLLGAPFTA
;
A
#
# COMPACT_ATOMS: atom_id res chain seq x y z
N MET A 1 -18.49 10.47 -4.70
CA MET A 1 -17.68 11.69 -4.93
C MET A 1 -16.29 11.28 -5.33
N ALA A 2 -15.66 12.00 -6.27
CA ALA A 2 -14.26 11.70 -6.64
C ALA A 2 -13.33 12.03 -5.47
N SER A 3 -12.32 11.20 -5.22
CA SER A 3 -11.31 11.44 -4.19
C SER A 3 -10.55 12.76 -4.46
N ARG A 4 -10.26 13.54 -3.41
CA ARG A 4 -9.48 14.78 -3.49
C ARG A 4 -8.17 14.60 -4.24
N MET A 5 -7.43 13.52 -3.93
CA MET A 5 -6.16 13.21 -4.58
C MET A 5 -6.32 12.89 -6.06
N LYS A 6 -7.41 12.22 -6.46
CA LYS A 6 -7.71 11.95 -7.87
C LYS A 6 -7.99 13.24 -8.66
N VAL A 7 -8.75 14.17 -8.08
CA VAL A 7 -8.99 15.48 -8.69
C VAL A 7 -7.68 16.23 -8.87
N ARG A 8 -6.84 16.26 -7.85
CA ARG A 8 -5.51 16.87 -7.91
C ARG A 8 -4.61 16.22 -8.96
N TYR A 9 -4.66 14.89 -9.10
CA TYR A 9 -3.91 14.18 -10.14
C TYR A 9 -4.27 14.69 -11.53
N VAL A 10 -5.55 14.80 -11.84
CA VAL A 10 -6.02 15.24 -13.17
C VAL A 10 -5.72 16.72 -13.43
N ALA A 11 -5.94 17.59 -12.42
CA ALA A 11 -5.82 19.03 -12.58
C ALA A 11 -4.38 19.54 -12.59
N GLU A 12 -3.50 18.95 -11.77
CA GLU A 12 -2.16 19.51 -11.52
C GLU A 12 -1.04 18.53 -11.90
N ILE A 13 -1.14 17.26 -11.46
CA ILE A 13 -0.01 16.32 -11.52
C ILE A 13 0.22 15.82 -12.95
N ALA A 14 -0.82 15.42 -13.66
CA ALA A 14 -0.69 14.91 -15.02
C ALA A 14 -0.11 15.97 -15.99
N PRO A 15 -0.53 17.25 -15.97
CA PRO A 15 0.11 18.30 -16.76
C PRO A 15 1.57 18.57 -16.37
N ALA A 16 1.90 18.52 -15.06
CA ALA A 16 3.27 18.71 -14.56
C ALA A 16 4.21 17.61 -15.05
N LEU A 17 3.78 16.33 -14.97
CA LEU A 17 4.53 15.19 -15.48
C LEU A 17 4.74 15.28 -17.00
N ASN A 18 3.70 15.66 -17.74
CA ASN A 18 3.82 15.85 -19.18
C ASN A 18 4.83 16.94 -19.55
N LYS A 19 4.84 18.05 -18.82
CA LYS A 19 5.80 19.14 -19.01
C LYS A 19 7.24 18.71 -18.71
N LYS A 20 7.45 17.86 -17.68
CA LYS A 20 8.78 17.42 -17.25
C LYS A 20 9.38 16.37 -18.18
N PHE A 21 8.60 15.38 -18.59
CA PHE A 21 9.07 14.21 -19.36
C PHE A 21 8.75 14.27 -20.85
N GLY A 22 7.87 15.18 -21.31
CA GLY A 22 7.59 15.41 -22.72
C GLY A 22 6.91 14.24 -23.44
N TYR A 23 5.87 13.66 -22.84
CA TYR A 23 5.16 12.51 -23.44
C TYR A 23 4.46 12.88 -24.75
N LYS A 24 4.54 11.98 -25.74
CA LYS A 24 3.91 12.17 -27.06
C LYS A 24 2.38 12.01 -27.01
N SER A 25 1.87 11.27 -26.03
CA SER A 25 0.44 11.01 -25.86
C SER A 25 0.04 11.13 -24.38
N VAL A 26 -1.15 11.66 -24.15
CA VAL A 26 -1.75 11.74 -22.80
C VAL A 26 -1.87 10.36 -22.14
N MET A 27 -2.01 9.30 -22.93
CA MET A 27 -2.09 7.92 -22.42
C MET A 27 -0.76 7.38 -21.88
N GLN A 28 0.37 8.00 -22.22
CA GLN A 28 1.70 7.63 -21.71
C GLN A 28 1.99 8.21 -20.33
N ILE A 29 1.23 9.22 -19.89
CA ILE A 29 1.44 9.86 -18.59
C ILE A 29 1.27 8.82 -17.48
N PRO A 30 2.26 8.68 -16.58
CA PRO A 30 2.19 7.74 -15.47
C PRO A 30 0.98 7.98 -14.58
N LYS A 31 0.27 6.91 -14.24
CA LYS A 31 -0.86 6.93 -13.32
C LYS A 31 -0.77 5.77 -12.33
N LEU A 32 -1.48 5.88 -11.22
CA LEU A 32 -1.64 4.78 -10.29
C LEU A 32 -2.56 3.70 -10.91
N ASP A 33 -2.13 2.44 -10.87
CA ASP A 33 -2.94 1.29 -11.30
C ASP A 33 -3.67 0.65 -10.12
N LYS A 34 -2.92 0.29 -9.08
CA LYS A 34 -3.45 -0.36 -7.89
C LYS A 34 -2.53 -0.15 -6.69
N VAL A 35 -3.09 -0.28 -5.50
CA VAL A 35 -2.36 -0.41 -4.24
C VAL A 35 -2.70 -1.74 -3.61
N ILE A 36 -1.68 -2.47 -3.21
CA ILE A 36 -1.82 -3.76 -2.54
C ILE A 36 -1.32 -3.59 -1.11
N VAL A 37 -2.18 -3.93 -0.15
CA VAL A 37 -1.81 -4.02 1.26
C VAL A 37 -1.78 -5.50 1.63
N ASN A 38 -0.67 -5.96 2.20
CA ASN A 38 -0.45 -7.33 2.61
C ASN A 38 -0.02 -7.41 4.07
N VAL A 39 -0.53 -8.39 4.80
CA VAL A 39 -0.09 -8.72 6.15
C VAL A 39 0.29 -10.20 6.17
N GLY A 40 1.55 -10.48 6.53
CA GLY A 40 2.02 -11.86 6.70
C GLY A 40 1.47 -12.47 7.97
N CYS A 41 0.93 -13.71 7.88
CA CYS A 41 0.36 -14.45 9.00
C CYS A 41 1.23 -15.66 9.40
N GLY A 42 2.55 -15.60 9.17
CA GLY A 42 3.44 -16.74 9.39
C GLY A 42 3.40 -17.33 10.81
N GLU A 43 3.26 -16.52 11.84
CA GLU A 43 3.12 -16.94 13.22
C GLU A 43 1.70 -17.41 13.59
N SER A 44 0.68 -16.84 12.93
CA SER A 44 -0.74 -17.04 13.26
C SER A 44 -1.44 -18.03 12.31
N LYS A 45 -0.71 -18.75 11.47
CA LYS A 45 -1.25 -19.63 10.41
C LYS A 45 -2.22 -20.70 10.90
N ASN A 46 -2.09 -21.14 12.15
CA ASN A 46 -2.93 -22.17 12.77
C ASN A 46 -4.04 -21.59 13.65
N ASN A 47 -4.11 -20.26 13.80
CA ASN A 47 -5.09 -19.60 14.65
C ASN A 47 -6.12 -18.83 13.81
N ALA A 48 -7.27 -19.46 13.56
CA ALA A 48 -8.35 -18.87 12.77
C ALA A 48 -8.85 -17.54 13.35
N LYS A 49 -8.89 -17.38 14.67
CA LYS A 49 -9.33 -16.15 15.34
C LYS A 49 -8.39 -14.98 15.05
N GLU A 50 -7.08 -15.22 15.08
CA GLU A 50 -6.09 -14.19 14.76
C GLU A 50 -6.17 -13.77 13.28
N ILE A 51 -6.37 -14.73 12.36
CA ILE A 51 -6.55 -14.43 10.93
C ILE A 51 -7.80 -13.58 10.72
N GLU A 52 -8.87 -13.89 11.43
CA GLU A 52 -10.13 -13.13 11.37
C GLU A 52 -9.96 -11.71 11.92
N ALA A 53 -9.20 -11.53 13.02
CA ALA A 53 -8.84 -10.22 13.54
C ALA A 53 -8.05 -9.40 12.52
N ILE A 54 -7.02 -9.99 11.88
CA ILE A 54 -6.26 -9.33 10.81
C ILE A 54 -7.16 -8.91 9.64
N CYS A 55 -8.07 -9.79 9.23
CA CYS A 55 -9.03 -9.47 8.17
C CYS A 55 -9.92 -8.29 8.55
N LYS A 56 -10.35 -8.21 9.80
CA LYS A 56 -11.16 -7.11 10.32
C LYS A 56 -10.40 -5.80 10.34
N ASP A 57 -9.15 -5.81 10.83
CA ASP A 57 -8.28 -4.63 10.84
C ASP A 57 -8.05 -4.07 9.44
N ILE A 58 -7.66 -4.94 8.48
CA ILE A 58 -7.46 -4.52 7.09
C ILE A 58 -8.76 -4.00 6.47
N ALA A 59 -9.89 -4.65 6.74
CA ALA A 59 -11.18 -4.19 6.24
C ALA A 59 -11.55 -2.81 6.79
N THR A 60 -11.25 -2.53 8.05
CA THR A 60 -11.49 -1.23 8.68
C THR A 60 -10.60 -0.14 8.07
N ILE A 61 -9.29 -0.42 7.88
CA ILE A 61 -8.33 0.52 7.28
C ILE A 61 -8.69 0.85 5.83
N THR A 62 -9.03 -0.18 5.04
CA THR A 62 -9.15 -0.03 3.58
C THR A 62 -10.58 0.18 3.08
N GLY A 63 -11.57 -0.09 3.92
CA GLY A 63 -12.98 -0.08 3.53
C GLY A 63 -13.35 -1.17 2.50
N GLN A 64 -12.52 -2.22 2.37
CA GLN A 64 -12.71 -3.33 1.44
C GLN A 64 -12.39 -4.66 2.12
N LYS A 65 -13.23 -5.68 1.93
CA LYS A 65 -13.01 -7.03 2.45
C LYS A 65 -11.71 -7.62 1.87
N PRO A 66 -10.74 -8.01 2.71
CA PRO A 66 -9.50 -8.62 2.26
C PRO A 66 -9.71 -10.10 1.88
N ILE A 67 -8.69 -10.66 1.23
CA ILE A 67 -8.63 -12.06 0.83
C ILE A 67 -7.53 -12.76 1.62
N THR A 68 -7.83 -13.93 2.17
CA THR A 68 -6.83 -14.80 2.78
C THR A 68 -6.02 -15.51 1.71
N CYS A 69 -4.70 -15.47 1.82
CA CYS A 69 -3.77 -16.13 0.91
C CYS A 69 -3.37 -17.50 1.48
N LYS A 70 -3.70 -18.56 0.75
CA LYS A 70 -3.36 -19.93 1.12
C LYS A 70 -2.05 -20.38 0.46
N ALA A 71 -1.28 -21.19 1.17
CA ALA A 71 -0.08 -21.82 0.64
C ALA A 71 -0.43 -22.78 -0.50
N ARG A 72 0.34 -22.69 -1.61
CA ARG A 72 0.14 -23.55 -2.80
C ARG A 72 0.89 -24.86 -2.72
N LYS A 73 1.96 -24.92 -1.91
CA LYS A 73 2.82 -26.11 -1.73
C LYS A 73 3.22 -26.21 -0.28
N SER A 74 3.40 -27.44 0.20
CA SER A 74 3.97 -27.72 1.51
C SER A 74 5.49 -27.50 1.48
N VAL A 75 6.01 -26.72 2.45
CA VAL A 75 7.45 -26.46 2.59
C VAL A 75 7.86 -26.75 4.03
N ALA A 76 8.65 -27.82 4.22
CA ALA A 76 9.05 -28.31 5.55
C ALA A 76 9.88 -27.29 6.33
N ASN A 77 10.82 -26.58 5.67
CA ASN A 77 11.69 -25.59 6.31
C ASN A 77 10.89 -24.42 6.94
N PHE A 78 9.77 -24.04 6.35
CA PHE A 78 8.90 -22.98 6.87
C PHE A 78 7.73 -23.54 7.69
N LYS A 79 7.69 -24.84 7.93
CA LYS A 79 6.58 -25.52 8.65
C LYS A 79 5.21 -25.13 8.10
N VAL A 80 5.08 -25.04 6.77
CA VAL A 80 3.85 -24.67 6.05
C VAL A 80 3.33 -25.89 5.29
N ARG A 81 2.03 -26.16 5.45
CA ARG A 81 1.30 -27.17 4.67
C ARG A 81 0.47 -26.51 3.58
N GLU A 82 0.22 -27.26 2.51
CA GLU A 82 -0.68 -26.83 1.45
C GLU A 82 -2.09 -26.53 2.01
N GLY A 83 -2.67 -25.41 1.59
CA GLY A 83 -3.97 -24.96 2.06
C GLY A 83 -3.97 -24.12 3.35
N GLU A 84 -2.86 -24.07 4.11
CA GLU A 84 -2.74 -23.18 5.27
C GLU A 84 -2.73 -21.71 4.86
N THR A 85 -3.34 -20.86 5.69
CA THR A 85 -3.33 -19.40 5.48
C THR A 85 -1.98 -18.82 5.84
N VAL A 86 -1.28 -18.20 4.89
CA VAL A 86 0.05 -17.62 5.08
C VAL A 86 0.04 -16.09 5.11
N GLY A 87 -1.04 -15.48 4.68
CA GLY A 87 -1.18 -14.03 4.67
C GLY A 87 -2.60 -13.58 4.36
N VAL A 88 -2.82 -12.29 4.56
CA VAL A 88 -4.07 -11.60 4.21
C VAL A 88 -3.71 -10.40 3.33
N LYS A 89 -4.38 -10.24 2.19
CA LYS A 89 -4.13 -9.12 1.29
C LYS A 89 -5.42 -8.45 0.81
N VAL A 90 -5.29 -7.19 0.46
CA VAL A 90 -6.34 -6.43 -0.24
C VAL A 90 -5.71 -5.70 -1.43
N THR A 91 -6.44 -5.60 -2.53
CA THR A 91 -6.05 -4.83 -3.71
C THR A 91 -7.04 -3.71 -3.91
N LEU A 92 -6.57 -2.48 -3.80
CA LEU A 92 -7.36 -1.27 -3.96
C LEU A 92 -7.17 -0.69 -5.36
N ARG A 93 -8.25 -0.23 -5.99
CA ARG A 93 -8.27 0.42 -7.29
C ARG A 93 -9.24 1.60 -7.29
N GLY A 94 -9.10 2.48 -8.29
CA GLY A 94 -10.02 3.61 -8.47
C GLY A 94 -10.05 4.56 -7.28
N ASP A 95 -11.21 5.05 -6.92
CA ASP A 95 -11.36 6.09 -5.88
C ASP A 95 -10.89 5.60 -4.49
N LYS A 96 -11.16 4.34 -4.14
CA LYS A 96 -10.70 3.75 -2.87
C LYS A 96 -9.17 3.74 -2.74
N MET A 97 -8.46 3.52 -3.84
CA MET A 97 -7.00 3.57 -3.89
C MET A 97 -6.48 4.98 -3.58
N TYR A 98 -7.06 6.01 -4.22
CA TYR A 98 -6.66 7.39 -3.98
C TYR A 98 -6.99 7.86 -2.56
N GLU A 99 -8.14 7.48 -2.02
CA GLU A 99 -8.52 7.79 -0.64
C GLU A 99 -7.60 7.13 0.38
N PHE A 100 -7.23 5.87 0.15
CA PHE A 100 -6.28 5.18 1.01
C PHE A 100 -4.91 5.86 1.00
N LEU A 101 -4.38 6.22 -0.17
CA LEU A 101 -3.09 6.90 -0.27
C LEU A 101 -3.11 8.30 0.34
N ASP A 102 -4.20 9.04 0.19
CA ASP A 102 -4.35 10.36 0.81
C ASP A 102 -4.27 10.26 2.34
N ARG A 103 -4.98 9.31 2.96
CA ARG A 103 -4.90 9.06 4.40
C ARG A 103 -3.53 8.53 4.83
N LEU A 104 -2.93 7.67 4.02
CA LEU A 104 -1.62 7.10 4.28
C LEU A 104 -0.55 8.20 4.35
N PHE A 105 -0.47 9.09 3.35
CA PHE A 105 0.56 10.12 3.28
C PHE A 105 0.31 11.29 4.22
N SER A 106 -0.93 11.74 4.36
CA SER A 106 -1.27 12.92 5.14
C SER A 106 -1.52 12.66 6.62
N VAL A 107 -1.93 11.46 7.02
CA VAL A 107 -2.32 11.15 8.40
C VAL A 107 -1.50 10.02 9.00
N ALA A 108 -1.41 8.86 8.33
CA ALA A 108 -0.80 7.68 8.92
C ALA A 108 0.73 7.77 9.03
N LEU A 109 1.43 8.14 7.95
CA LEU A 109 2.90 8.22 7.97
C LEU A 109 3.45 9.25 8.97
N PRO A 110 2.88 10.45 9.12
CA PRO A 110 3.34 11.40 10.16
C PRO A 110 3.19 10.89 11.59
N ARG A 111 2.31 9.91 11.83
CA ARG A 111 2.11 9.29 13.16
C ARG A 111 3.09 8.17 13.46
N VAL A 112 3.89 7.74 12.49
CA VAL A 112 4.94 6.75 12.72
C VAL A 112 5.99 7.34 13.67
N ARG A 113 6.36 6.59 14.70
CA ARG A 113 7.39 7.01 15.64
C ARG A 113 8.73 7.18 14.93
N ASP A 114 9.39 8.30 15.18
CA ASP A 114 10.70 8.67 14.59
C ASP A 114 10.68 8.65 13.04
N PHE A 115 9.57 9.07 12.43
CA PHE A 115 9.43 9.10 11.00
C PHE A 115 10.39 10.12 10.36
N ARG A 116 11.26 9.65 9.46
CA ARG A 116 12.23 10.47 8.71
C ARG A 116 11.97 10.51 7.21
N GLY A 117 10.87 9.92 6.77
CA GLY A 117 10.54 9.73 5.36
C GLY A 117 10.61 8.27 4.92
N ILE A 118 10.10 7.99 3.72
CA ILE A 118 10.15 6.67 3.09
C ILE A 118 11.39 6.56 2.20
N ASN A 119 11.95 5.35 2.07
CA ASN A 119 13.17 5.12 1.31
C ASN A 119 12.96 5.41 -0.19
N PRO A 120 13.72 6.32 -0.82
CA PRO A 120 13.58 6.63 -2.24
C PRO A 120 14.08 5.53 -3.19
N ASN A 121 14.76 4.50 -2.68
CA ASN A 121 15.38 3.44 -3.49
C ASN A 121 14.59 2.12 -3.46
N SER A 122 13.36 2.10 -2.97
CA SER A 122 12.51 0.90 -2.87
C SER A 122 11.62 0.69 -4.10
N PHE A 123 12.13 1.02 -5.28
CA PHE A 123 11.50 0.74 -6.58
C PHE A 123 11.98 -0.58 -7.15
N ASP A 124 11.20 -1.18 -8.05
CA ASP A 124 11.46 -2.50 -8.66
C ASP A 124 12.14 -2.44 -10.04
N GLY A 125 12.55 -1.27 -10.53
CA GLY A 125 13.09 -1.06 -11.87
C GLY A 125 12.02 -0.89 -12.96
N ARG A 126 10.74 -1.00 -12.60
CA ARG A 126 9.58 -0.87 -13.51
C ARG A 126 8.54 0.11 -13.02
N GLY A 127 8.93 1.03 -12.15
CA GLY A 127 8.06 2.07 -11.64
C GLY A 127 7.06 1.63 -10.57
N ASN A 128 7.18 0.46 -9.97
CA ASN A 128 6.40 0.10 -8.80
C ASN A 128 7.21 0.36 -7.52
N TYR A 129 6.53 0.77 -6.47
CA TYR A 129 7.13 1.12 -5.20
C TYR A 129 6.57 0.26 -4.07
N ALA A 130 7.44 -0.23 -3.19
CA ALA A 130 7.03 -1.03 -2.05
C ALA A 130 7.73 -0.58 -0.76
N PHE A 131 7.00 -0.56 0.34
CA PHE A 131 7.54 -0.29 1.66
C PHE A 131 6.74 -1.00 2.75
N GLY A 132 7.40 -1.27 3.88
CA GLY A 132 6.79 -1.90 5.05
C GLY A 132 6.46 -0.89 6.14
N LEU A 133 5.33 -1.10 6.80
CA LEU A 133 4.95 -0.44 8.04
C LEU A 133 5.09 -1.43 9.18
N LYS A 134 5.63 -0.99 10.31
CA LYS A 134 5.86 -1.86 11.48
C LYS A 134 4.60 -2.09 12.31
N GLU A 135 3.67 -1.14 12.29
CA GLU A 135 2.52 -1.11 13.20
C GLU A 135 1.25 -0.68 12.46
N GLN A 136 0.13 -1.39 12.68
CA GLN A 136 -1.18 -0.99 12.16
C GLN A 136 -1.80 0.18 12.95
N LEU A 137 -1.31 0.48 14.15
CA LEU A 137 -1.84 1.52 15.04
C LEU A 137 -1.65 2.96 14.51
N ILE A 138 -0.84 3.14 13.49
CA ILE A 138 -0.67 4.45 12.84
C ILE A 138 -1.94 4.93 12.13
N PHE A 139 -2.84 4.00 11.78
CA PHE A 139 -4.12 4.34 11.17
C PHE A 139 -5.13 4.75 12.23
N PRO A 140 -5.75 5.94 12.13
CA PRO A 140 -6.69 6.45 13.13
C PRO A 140 -7.98 5.63 13.25
N GLU A 141 -8.28 4.81 12.25
CA GLU A 141 -9.44 3.94 12.21
C GLU A 141 -9.32 2.73 13.15
N ILE A 142 -8.10 2.44 13.61
CA ILE A 142 -7.81 1.32 14.51
C ILE A 142 -7.78 1.82 15.94
N GLU A 143 -8.68 1.30 16.78
CA GLU A 143 -8.71 1.56 18.21
C GLU A 143 -7.72 0.66 18.93
N TYR A 144 -6.84 1.25 19.75
CA TYR A 144 -5.81 0.53 20.51
C TYR A 144 -6.37 -0.61 21.36
N ASP A 145 -7.50 -0.37 22.02
CA ASP A 145 -8.11 -1.32 22.96
C ASP A 145 -8.70 -2.57 22.27
N LYS A 146 -8.89 -2.52 20.95
CA LYS A 146 -9.46 -3.63 20.16
C LYS A 146 -8.41 -4.46 19.44
N VAL A 147 -7.13 -4.09 19.55
CA VAL A 147 -6.02 -4.77 18.87
C VAL A 147 -5.42 -5.85 19.75
N ASP A 148 -5.50 -7.11 19.33
CA ASP A 148 -4.93 -8.24 20.04
C ASP A 148 -3.38 -8.25 20.00
N LYS A 149 -2.81 -7.91 18.84
CA LYS A 149 -1.36 -7.94 18.60
C LYS A 149 -0.96 -6.86 17.59
N ILE A 150 0.14 -6.16 17.87
CA ILE A 150 0.74 -5.24 16.90
C ILE A 150 1.32 -6.05 15.75
N ARG A 151 0.95 -5.68 14.51
CA ARG A 151 1.39 -6.35 13.29
C ARG A 151 1.83 -5.33 12.26
N GLY A 152 2.91 -5.67 11.56
CA GLY A 152 3.34 -4.93 10.40
C GLY A 152 2.53 -5.26 9.16
N MET A 153 2.64 -4.40 8.15
CA MET A 153 2.04 -4.61 6.85
C MET A 153 2.96 -4.09 5.75
N ASP A 154 2.88 -4.70 4.59
CA ASP A 154 3.57 -4.28 3.39
C ASP A 154 2.59 -3.56 2.45
N ILE A 155 3.01 -2.42 1.93
CA ILE A 155 2.23 -1.63 0.99
C ILE A 155 2.99 -1.58 -0.33
N CYS A 156 2.37 -2.10 -1.39
CA CYS A 156 2.90 -2.04 -2.75
C CYS A 156 2.04 -1.10 -3.59
N ILE A 157 2.65 -0.06 -4.14
CA ILE A 157 2.02 0.92 -5.03
C ILE A 157 2.44 0.57 -6.45
N CYS A 158 1.50 0.11 -7.26
CA CYS A 158 1.74 -0.20 -8.67
C CYS A 158 1.34 1.00 -9.53
N THR A 159 2.25 1.40 -10.41
CA THR A 159 2.02 2.49 -11.36
C THR A 159 2.10 1.99 -12.80
N THR A 160 1.73 2.83 -13.74
CA THR A 160 1.92 2.58 -15.18
C THR A 160 3.19 3.24 -15.72
N ALA A 161 4.06 3.75 -14.86
CA ALA A 161 5.33 4.33 -15.25
C ALA A 161 6.24 3.27 -15.90
N SER A 162 7.04 3.68 -16.85
CA SER A 162 8.02 2.81 -17.50
C SER A 162 9.36 2.79 -16.76
N THR A 163 9.67 3.87 -16.04
CA THR A 163 10.92 4.02 -15.28
C THR A 163 10.65 4.40 -13.83
N ASP A 164 11.61 4.11 -12.95
CA ASP A 164 11.51 4.45 -11.53
C ASP A 164 11.55 5.96 -11.29
N GLU A 165 12.22 6.73 -12.16
CA GLU A 165 12.27 8.18 -12.10
C GLU A 165 10.89 8.82 -12.32
N GLU A 166 10.15 8.34 -13.33
CA GLU A 166 8.77 8.77 -13.59
C GLU A 166 7.85 8.45 -12.41
N ALA A 167 7.98 7.24 -11.85
CA ALA A 167 7.19 6.81 -10.70
C ALA A 167 7.53 7.62 -9.44
N LYS A 168 8.81 7.88 -9.18
CA LYS A 168 9.26 8.70 -8.06
C LYS A 168 8.69 10.10 -8.14
N GLU A 169 8.74 10.71 -9.31
CA GLU A 169 8.16 12.04 -9.52
C GLU A 169 6.64 12.04 -9.31
N LEU A 170 5.95 11.05 -9.88
CA LEU A 170 4.52 10.87 -9.67
C LEU A 170 4.17 10.79 -8.17
N LEU A 171 4.86 9.95 -7.42
CA LEU A 171 4.62 9.77 -5.98
C LEU A 171 4.97 11.03 -5.18
N THR A 172 6.04 11.73 -5.54
CA THR A 172 6.43 13.00 -4.92
C THR A 172 5.33 14.06 -5.11
N LEU A 173 4.80 14.21 -6.30
CA LEU A 173 3.71 15.14 -6.60
C LEU A 173 2.39 14.74 -5.90
N LEU A 174 2.16 13.45 -5.67
CA LEU A 174 1.05 12.96 -4.86
C LEU A 174 1.24 13.22 -3.35
N GLY A 175 2.43 13.63 -2.92
CA GLY A 175 2.72 13.96 -1.53
C GLY A 175 3.40 12.85 -0.74
N ALA A 176 4.01 11.87 -1.40
CA ALA A 176 4.80 10.85 -0.73
C ALA A 176 6.04 11.48 -0.06
N PRO A 177 6.24 11.30 1.26
CA PRO A 177 7.34 11.93 2.00
C PRO A 177 8.62 11.10 1.88
N PHE A 178 9.34 11.23 0.77
CA PHE A 178 10.64 10.58 0.61
C PHE A 178 11.70 11.22 1.51
N THR A 179 12.64 10.40 1.99
CA THR A 179 13.88 10.89 2.64
C THR A 179 14.72 11.67 1.61
N ALA A 180 15.27 12.79 2.06
CA ALA A 180 16.18 13.62 1.25
C ALA A 180 17.50 12.88 1.00
#